data_beacd7418a8907b26b37886065b97985
#
_entry.id   beacd7418a8907b26b37886065b97985
#
_cell.length_a   1.000
_cell.length_b   1.000
_cell.length_c   1.000
_cell.angle_alpha   90.00
_cell.angle_beta   90.00
_cell.angle_gamma   90.00
#
_symmetry.space_group_name_H-M   'P 1'
#
loop_
_entity.id
_entity.type
_entity.pdbx_description
1 polymer ?
#
loop_
_entity_poly.entity_id
_entity_poly.type
_entity_poly.pdbx_seq_one_letter_code
_entity_poly.pdbx_strand_id
1 'polypeptide(L)'
;PLLSLVCILALGYTTQLQAAWVINDSDSSQNNNNHIDATISSNITLTNKNTAIYTDRNGQQLGQLTINEGVTIRVNGNGGKGIEINTGRNGTSVNNITNNGHINTRGTGISINDRSSAETITIGANGSITSAGGNAIYVGNSSRVNHIDIQGATTGSGGIINRGTIGVSGTSNPNGIKVTGSIISNNNRATALTNHGTIHGGINIENGGTLTGGRQGVNNALYVAIHNNGGTINGGIKVGEGSILNGGIMNYASYYGGFSRLNGNIEVAGTINGTNIGIQNSFGTISGDVKITDKGKVTGNIWNQGTIEGKIEIKGKVDGLIANRPTGVIKKDIEVSGGTITNNISNWGTIEAGIKVENGANITGDIYNEKTIQNGIDIANSQIGGNIVNSGTNASTGAINITGTSDVKGSIVNQNGANFTNNITLDQSSKLGGISNNANSTMSGQLTLNGEVGAINNAGKFDSTLTLSNKVGEINNAEGGTISKDITIQANGSVGAINNAGTMQNITNNGTLSNITNSGTMQAITNNGTGTLTLTNSGGTIDKITNGTNATA
;
A
#
# COMPACT_ATOMS: atom_id res chain seq x y z
N PRO A 1 -52.18 21.00 1.59
CA PRO A 1 -52.92 20.52 0.43
C PRO A 1 -51.95 19.75 -0.47
N LEU A 2 -52.27 18.49 -0.70
CA LEU A 2 -51.59 17.65 -1.66
C LEU A 2 -51.74 18.31 -3.05
N LEU A 3 -50.66 18.81 -3.64
CA LEU A 3 -50.67 19.06 -5.08
C LEU A 3 -50.59 17.72 -5.78
N SER A 4 -51.67 17.28 -6.36
CA SER A 4 -51.74 16.12 -7.24
C SER A 4 -50.90 16.41 -8.49
N LEU A 5 -49.85 15.65 -8.66
CA LEU A 5 -49.05 15.57 -9.84
C LEU A 5 -49.91 15.14 -11.03
N VAL A 6 -50.17 16.00 -11.99
CA VAL A 6 -50.88 15.61 -13.22
C VAL A 6 -49.90 14.79 -14.06
N CYS A 7 -50.08 13.48 -13.99
CA CYS A 7 -49.46 12.54 -14.91
C CYS A 7 -50.22 12.62 -16.24
N ILE A 8 -49.66 13.22 -17.30
CA ILE A 8 -50.24 13.13 -18.65
C ILE A 8 -49.97 11.73 -19.15
N LEU A 9 -50.98 10.88 -19.08
CA LEU A 9 -50.99 9.57 -19.72
C LEU A 9 -51.14 9.78 -21.23
N ALA A 10 -50.07 9.67 -22.00
CA ALA A 10 -50.18 9.60 -23.46
C ALA A 10 -50.51 8.17 -23.87
N LEU A 11 -51.75 7.91 -24.17
CA LEU A 11 -52.23 6.73 -24.90
C LEU A 11 -51.71 6.75 -26.35
N GLY A 12 -51.06 5.66 -26.72
CA GLY A 12 -50.48 5.28 -27.97
C GLY A 12 -50.76 6.11 -29.22
N TYR A 13 -49.78 6.79 -29.69
CA TYR A 13 -49.45 7.06 -31.10
C TYR A 13 -47.97 7.49 -31.17
N THR A 14 -47.24 6.98 -32.15
CA THR A 14 -45.86 7.22 -32.44
C THR A 14 -45.59 8.68 -32.84
N THR A 15 -45.46 9.56 -31.87
CA THR A 15 -44.85 10.87 -32.02
C THR A 15 -43.87 11.04 -30.87
N GLN A 16 -42.61 11.41 -31.23
CA GLN A 16 -41.53 11.66 -30.30
C GLN A 16 -41.93 12.69 -29.25
N LEU A 17 -42.42 12.26 -28.09
CA LEU A 17 -42.59 13.14 -26.95
C LEU A 17 -41.21 13.38 -26.32
N GLN A 18 -40.67 14.58 -26.46
CA GLN A 18 -39.61 15.13 -25.65
C GLN A 18 -40.16 15.46 -24.25
N ALA A 19 -40.43 14.48 -23.45
CA ALA A 19 -40.83 14.71 -22.07
C ALA A 19 -39.62 14.55 -21.16
N ALA A 20 -38.83 15.60 -21.05
CA ALA A 20 -37.94 15.78 -19.91
C ALA A 20 -38.82 16.17 -18.71
N TRP A 21 -38.62 15.49 -17.58
CA TRP A 21 -39.30 15.86 -16.34
C TRP A 21 -38.57 17.09 -15.77
N VAL A 22 -39.24 18.26 -15.84
CA VAL A 22 -38.77 19.50 -15.25
C VAL A 22 -39.42 19.65 -13.89
N ILE A 23 -38.61 19.69 -12.84
CA ILE A 23 -39.12 20.05 -11.51
C ILE A 23 -39.21 21.58 -11.50
N ASN A 24 -40.41 22.13 -11.81
CA ASN A 24 -40.71 23.55 -11.83
C ASN A 24 -41.44 23.93 -10.56
N ASP A 25 -40.97 24.96 -9.86
CA ASP A 25 -41.75 25.68 -8.87
C ASP A 25 -42.48 26.83 -9.57
N SER A 26 -43.70 26.57 -10.05
CA SER A 26 -44.51 27.60 -10.67
C SER A 26 -45.30 28.46 -9.66
N ASP A 27 -45.23 28.19 -8.37
CA ASP A 27 -45.96 28.93 -7.33
C ASP A 27 -45.02 29.69 -6.39
N SER A 28 -44.35 30.71 -6.89
CA SER A 28 -43.44 31.59 -6.13
C SER A 28 -44.16 32.70 -5.36
N SER A 29 -45.36 32.52 -4.84
CA SER A 29 -46.04 33.55 -4.06
C SER A 29 -46.16 33.28 -2.55
N GLN A 30 -45.49 32.27 -2.03
CA GLN A 30 -45.42 32.05 -0.57
C GLN A 30 -43.99 31.90 -0.10
N ASN A 31 -43.55 32.94 0.56
CA ASN A 31 -42.28 33.03 1.29
C ASN A 31 -42.34 32.12 2.53
N ASN A 32 -42.19 30.83 2.39
CA ASN A 32 -42.04 29.86 3.47
C ASN A 32 -41.16 28.73 2.96
N ASN A 33 -40.18 28.27 3.75
CA ASN A 33 -39.19 27.20 3.56
C ASN A 33 -39.76 25.82 3.11
N ASN A 34 -40.60 25.79 2.08
CA ASN A 34 -41.20 24.57 1.59
C ASN A 34 -40.32 23.91 0.54
N HIS A 35 -39.56 22.92 0.98
CA HIS A 35 -38.87 21.99 0.09
C HIS A 35 -39.93 21.17 -0.68
N ILE A 36 -39.78 21.08 -2.00
CA ILE A 36 -40.66 20.25 -2.84
C ILE A 36 -40.11 18.83 -2.88
N ASP A 37 -40.88 17.86 -2.40
CA ASP A 37 -40.55 16.44 -2.53
C ASP A 37 -41.10 15.90 -3.86
N ALA A 38 -40.25 15.11 -4.56
CA ALA A 38 -40.62 14.47 -5.82
C ALA A 38 -40.45 12.95 -5.74
N THR A 39 -41.46 12.21 -6.11
CA THR A 39 -41.42 10.75 -6.17
C THR A 39 -41.74 10.26 -7.58
N ILE A 40 -40.80 9.51 -8.17
CA ILE A 40 -40.95 8.89 -9.49
C ILE A 40 -41.47 7.48 -9.29
N SER A 41 -42.75 7.29 -9.64
CA SER A 41 -43.49 6.01 -9.48
C SER A 41 -43.79 5.31 -10.83
N SER A 42 -43.36 5.88 -11.96
CA SER A 42 -43.60 5.34 -13.29
C SER A 42 -42.34 5.39 -14.13
N ASN A 43 -42.21 4.47 -15.08
CA ASN A 43 -41.07 4.41 -15.98
C ASN A 43 -40.94 5.65 -16.87
N ILE A 44 -39.69 6.12 -17.06
CA ILE A 44 -39.35 7.20 -17.97
C ILE A 44 -38.43 6.65 -19.06
N THR A 45 -38.79 6.85 -20.33
CA THR A 45 -37.94 6.45 -21.45
C THR A 45 -37.72 7.62 -22.41
N LEU A 46 -36.46 8.03 -22.61
CA LEU A 46 -36.09 9.05 -23.58
C LEU A 46 -35.21 8.43 -24.66
N THR A 47 -35.44 8.80 -25.91
CA THR A 47 -34.68 8.32 -27.08
C THR A 47 -33.56 9.30 -27.49
N ASN A 48 -33.62 10.55 -27.04
CA ASN A 48 -32.72 11.64 -27.41
C ASN A 48 -31.61 11.85 -26.36
N LYS A 49 -30.69 12.80 -26.64
CA LYS A 49 -29.58 13.20 -25.74
C LYS A 49 -30.01 13.98 -24.50
N ASN A 50 -31.29 13.96 -24.14
CA ASN A 50 -31.84 14.78 -23.07
C ASN A 50 -31.58 14.15 -21.70
N THR A 51 -31.68 14.98 -20.65
CA THR A 51 -31.71 14.54 -19.26
C THR A 51 -33.12 14.14 -18.88
N ALA A 52 -33.30 13.01 -18.19
CA ALA A 52 -34.63 12.55 -17.78
C ALA A 52 -35.23 13.39 -16.65
N ILE A 53 -34.43 13.72 -15.64
CA ILE A 53 -34.81 14.55 -14.51
C ILE A 53 -33.77 15.66 -14.37
N TYR A 54 -34.22 16.92 -14.44
CA TYR A 54 -33.30 18.06 -14.27
C TYR A 54 -33.98 19.23 -13.55
N THR A 55 -33.17 20.08 -12.95
CA THR A 55 -33.60 21.35 -12.35
C THR A 55 -33.32 22.48 -13.33
N ASP A 56 -34.27 23.44 -13.50
CA ASP A 56 -34.19 24.49 -14.51
C ASP A 56 -34.09 25.93 -13.97
N ARG A 57 -34.06 26.13 -12.65
CA ARG A 57 -33.99 27.46 -12.03
C ARG A 57 -32.86 27.64 -11.06
N ASN A 58 -32.24 28.82 -11.11
CA ASN A 58 -31.19 29.26 -10.21
C ASN A 58 -31.68 29.38 -8.76
N GLY A 59 -30.96 28.79 -7.81
CA GLY A 59 -31.20 28.95 -6.37
C GLY A 59 -32.39 28.14 -5.83
N GLN A 60 -32.90 27.17 -6.59
CA GLN A 60 -34.00 26.33 -6.17
C GLN A 60 -33.59 25.36 -5.06
N GLN A 61 -34.46 25.19 -4.06
CA GLN A 61 -34.29 24.16 -3.01
C GLN A 61 -35.30 23.06 -3.24
N LEU A 62 -34.82 21.83 -3.40
CA LEU A 62 -35.64 20.63 -3.51
C LEU A 62 -35.51 19.83 -2.22
N GLY A 63 -36.62 19.22 -1.79
CA GLY A 63 -36.65 18.29 -0.68
C GLY A 63 -36.06 16.94 -1.08
N GLN A 64 -36.85 15.93 -1.10
CA GLN A 64 -36.46 14.57 -1.48
C GLN A 64 -36.79 14.28 -2.94
N LEU A 65 -35.84 13.68 -3.66
CA LEU A 65 -36.09 13.07 -4.96
C LEU A 65 -35.95 11.56 -4.82
N THR A 66 -37.08 10.84 -4.92
CA THR A 66 -37.10 9.39 -4.75
C THR A 66 -37.53 8.71 -6.05
N ILE A 67 -36.76 7.72 -6.49
CA ILE A 67 -37.16 6.77 -7.53
C ILE A 67 -37.56 5.48 -6.84
N ASN A 68 -38.84 5.08 -7.01
CA ASN A 68 -39.40 3.91 -6.36
C ASN A 68 -38.81 2.61 -6.92
N GLU A 69 -38.87 1.57 -6.11
CA GLU A 69 -38.54 0.21 -6.52
C GLU A 69 -39.37 -0.22 -7.75
N GLY A 70 -38.74 -0.96 -8.66
CA GLY A 70 -39.35 -1.41 -9.92
C GLY A 70 -39.45 -0.33 -11.01
N VAL A 71 -39.19 0.94 -10.70
CA VAL A 71 -39.22 2.02 -11.70
C VAL A 71 -37.93 2.04 -12.49
N THR A 72 -38.03 2.19 -13.81
CA THR A 72 -36.87 2.34 -14.71
C THR A 72 -36.87 3.71 -15.39
N ILE A 73 -35.76 4.44 -15.21
CA ILE A 73 -35.43 5.62 -15.99
C ILE A 73 -34.45 5.21 -17.08
N ARG A 74 -34.84 5.31 -18.34
CA ARG A 74 -34.01 4.95 -19.48
C ARG A 74 -33.77 6.14 -20.39
N VAL A 75 -32.48 6.44 -20.67
CA VAL A 75 -32.07 7.49 -21.61
C VAL A 75 -31.12 6.91 -22.67
N ASN A 76 -31.64 6.71 -23.88
CA ASN A 76 -30.93 6.01 -24.97
C ASN A 76 -30.05 6.93 -25.82
N GLY A 77 -30.19 8.25 -25.73
CA GLY A 77 -29.39 9.20 -26.50
C GLY A 77 -27.93 9.28 -26.00
N ASN A 78 -26.97 9.42 -26.93
CA ASN A 78 -25.56 9.61 -26.57
C ASN A 78 -25.38 10.86 -25.71
N GLY A 79 -24.76 10.71 -24.53
CA GLY A 79 -24.58 11.79 -23.56
C GLY A 79 -25.83 12.11 -22.71
N GLY A 80 -26.95 11.40 -22.92
CA GLY A 80 -28.15 11.58 -22.12
C GLY A 80 -27.95 11.17 -20.68
N LYS A 81 -28.46 11.97 -19.72
CA LYS A 81 -28.29 11.81 -18.27
C LYS A 81 -29.57 11.30 -17.61
N GLY A 82 -29.44 10.57 -16.50
CA GLY A 82 -30.57 10.16 -15.69
C GLY A 82 -31.11 11.32 -14.86
N ILE A 83 -30.30 11.80 -13.93
CA ILE A 83 -30.60 12.95 -13.06
C ILE A 83 -29.50 13.99 -13.23
N GLU A 84 -29.87 15.25 -13.39
CA GLU A 84 -28.96 16.38 -13.41
C GLU A 84 -29.46 17.51 -12.50
N ILE A 85 -28.68 17.79 -11.47
CA ILE A 85 -28.87 18.96 -10.60
C ILE A 85 -27.88 20.02 -11.07
N ASN A 86 -28.40 20.98 -11.84
CA ASN A 86 -27.60 22.00 -12.51
C ASN A 86 -28.50 23.18 -12.85
N THR A 87 -28.19 24.39 -12.42
CA THR A 87 -28.98 25.55 -12.73
C THR A 87 -28.18 26.83 -12.97
N GLY A 88 -26.95 26.72 -13.46
CA GLY A 88 -26.18 27.91 -13.81
C GLY A 88 -25.63 28.68 -12.58
N ARG A 89 -25.75 30.01 -12.54
CA ARG A 89 -24.90 30.86 -11.69
C ARG A 89 -25.08 30.73 -10.16
N ASN A 90 -26.27 30.39 -9.66
CA ASN A 90 -26.57 30.42 -8.22
C ASN A 90 -26.64 29.03 -7.56
N GLY A 91 -26.53 27.95 -8.32
CA GLY A 91 -26.62 26.58 -7.82
C GLY A 91 -28.07 26.18 -7.42
N THR A 92 -28.28 24.88 -7.27
CA THR A 92 -29.52 24.29 -6.73
C THR A 92 -29.16 23.35 -5.62
N SER A 93 -29.95 23.28 -4.56
CA SER A 93 -29.79 22.30 -3.50
C SER A 93 -30.90 21.24 -3.54
N VAL A 94 -30.51 20.00 -3.31
CA VAL A 94 -31.42 18.87 -3.10
C VAL A 94 -31.07 18.27 -1.75
N ASN A 95 -32.09 18.01 -0.89
CA ASN A 95 -31.77 17.34 0.37
C ASN A 95 -31.33 15.90 0.11
N ASN A 96 -32.19 15.07 -0.45
CA ASN A 96 -31.83 13.68 -0.69
C ASN A 96 -32.19 13.23 -2.11
N ILE A 97 -31.31 12.46 -2.74
CA ILE A 97 -31.58 11.69 -3.95
C ILE A 97 -31.55 10.22 -3.56
N THR A 98 -32.69 9.55 -3.57
CA THR A 98 -32.80 8.12 -3.25
C THR A 98 -33.26 7.36 -4.49
N ASN A 99 -32.38 6.47 -4.98
CA ASN A 99 -32.73 5.59 -6.10
C ASN A 99 -32.90 4.15 -5.61
N ASN A 100 -34.13 3.71 -5.50
CA ASN A 100 -34.50 2.32 -5.25
C ASN A 100 -34.89 1.56 -6.54
N GLY A 101 -34.97 2.27 -7.67
CA GLY A 101 -35.26 1.73 -9.00
C GLY A 101 -34.00 1.62 -9.87
N HIS A 102 -34.17 1.71 -11.17
CA HIS A 102 -33.09 1.52 -12.15
C HIS A 102 -32.88 2.78 -13.01
N ILE A 103 -31.67 3.32 -13.03
CA ILE A 103 -31.27 4.39 -13.93
C ILE A 103 -30.35 3.81 -15.01
N ASN A 104 -30.83 3.76 -16.27
CA ASN A 104 -30.11 3.22 -17.41
C ASN A 104 -29.85 4.35 -18.43
N THR A 105 -28.59 4.76 -18.60
CA THR A 105 -28.21 5.88 -19.46
C THR A 105 -27.05 5.56 -20.39
N ARG A 106 -26.90 6.36 -21.46
CA ARG A 106 -25.67 6.38 -22.26
C ARG A 106 -24.70 7.47 -21.81
N GLY A 107 -25.16 8.49 -21.09
CA GLY A 107 -24.34 9.49 -20.42
C GLY A 107 -24.20 9.22 -18.93
N THR A 108 -24.18 10.26 -18.12
CA THR A 108 -24.03 10.16 -16.65
C THR A 108 -25.34 9.75 -15.98
N GLY A 109 -25.28 8.84 -15.00
CA GLY A 109 -26.44 8.43 -14.22
C GLY A 109 -26.99 9.57 -13.37
N ILE A 110 -26.20 10.03 -12.38
CA ILE A 110 -26.53 11.18 -11.52
C ILE A 110 -25.41 12.20 -11.62
N SER A 111 -25.75 13.45 -11.89
CA SER A 111 -24.79 14.56 -12.06
C SER A 111 -25.18 15.75 -11.19
N ILE A 112 -24.27 16.19 -10.32
CA ILE A 112 -24.39 17.40 -9.50
C ILE A 112 -23.37 18.41 -10.03
N ASN A 113 -23.83 19.46 -10.70
CA ASN A 113 -22.98 20.42 -11.41
C ASN A 113 -23.21 21.86 -10.98
N ASP A 114 -22.33 22.74 -11.42
CA ASP A 114 -22.46 24.19 -11.40
C ASP A 114 -22.87 24.78 -10.05
N ARG A 115 -22.04 24.51 -9.01
CA ARG A 115 -22.25 24.98 -7.63
C ARG A 115 -23.48 24.42 -6.92
N SER A 116 -24.10 23.39 -7.50
CA SER A 116 -25.25 22.72 -6.91
C SER A 116 -24.82 21.77 -5.78
N SER A 117 -25.78 21.42 -4.93
CA SER A 117 -25.53 20.54 -3.79
C SER A 117 -26.60 19.47 -3.60
N ALA A 118 -26.20 18.38 -2.97
CA ALA A 118 -27.10 17.39 -2.39
C ALA A 118 -26.64 17.06 -0.96
N GLU A 119 -27.60 16.85 -0.04
CA GLU A 119 -27.24 16.35 1.28
C GLU A 119 -26.81 14.88 1.17
N THR A 120 -27.64 14.04 0.57
CA THR A 120 -27.34 12.62 0.42
C THR A 120 -27.72 12.11 -0.97
N ILE A 121 -26.86 11.25 -1.53
CA ILE A 121 -27.19 10.39 -2.67
C ILE A 121 -27.16 8.95 -2.17
N THR A 122 -28.31 8.29 -2.18
CA THR A 122 -28.47 6.89 -1.78
C THR A 122 -28.88 6.04 -2.99
N ILE A 123 -28.11 4.99 -3.27
CA ILE A 123 -28.53 3.92 -4.15
C ILE A 123 -28.94 2.76 -3.26
N GLY A 124 -30.26 2.58 -3.10
CA GLY A 124 -30.81 1.56 -2.22
C GLY A 124 -30.43 0.15 -2.66
N ALA A 125 -30.65 -0.84 -1.80
CA ALA A 125 -30.19 -2.22 -2.02
C ALA A 125 -30.73 -2.85 -3.33
N ASN A 126 -31.95 -2.51 -3.72
CA ASN A 126 -32.57 -2.93 -4.99
C ASN A 126 -32.35 -1.92 -6.12
N GLY A 127 -31.76 -0.76 -5.81
CA GLY A 127 -31.48 0.30 -6.77
C GLY A 127 -30.25 0.02 -7.63
N SER A 128 -30.28 0.54 -8.85
CA SER A 128 -29.10 0.46 -9.72
C SER A 128 -28.93 1.69 -10.60
N ILE A 129 -27.67 1.95 -10.96
CA ILE A 129 -27.30 2.88 -12.01
C ILE A 129 -26.46 2.12 -13.04
N THR A 130 -26.85 2.18 -14.32
CA THR A 130 -26.06 1.67 -15.44
C THR A 130 -25.84 2.78 -16.46
N SER A 131 -24.61 3.24 -16.55
CA SER A 131 -24.17 4.24 -17.52
C SER A 131 -23.24 3.59 -18.55
N ALA A 132 -23.65 3.57 -19.83
CA ALA A 132 -22.88 2.88 -20.86
C ALA A 132 -21.64 3.67 -21.33
N GLY A 133 -21.69 5.01 -21.32
CA GLY A 133 -20.62 5.86 -21.82
C GLY A 133 -20.18 6.99 -20.89
N GLY A 134 -20.93 7.25 -19.81
CA GLY A 134 -20.65 8.26 -18.79
C GLY A 134 -20.33 7.66 -17.43
N ASN A 135 -20.29 8.50 -16.42
CA ASN A 135 -20.08 8.08 -15.03
C ASN A 135 -21.39 7.64 -14.39
N ALA A 136 -21.33 6.72 -13.43
CA ALA A 136 -22.52 6.43 -12.67
C ALA A 136 -22.95 7.64 -11.82
N ILE A 137 -22.01 8.22 -11.07
CA ILE A 137 -22.23 9.45 -10.28
C ILE A 137 -21.08 10.43 -10.59
N TYR A 138 -21.44 11.69 -10.81
CA TYR A 138 -20.51 12.79 -11.05
C TYR A 138 -20.80 13.98 -10.14
N VAL A 139 -19.79 14.42 -9.39
CA VAL A 139 -19.82 15.65 -8.58
C VAL A 139 -18.87 16.65 -9.23
N GLY A 140 -19.42 17.71 -9.82
CA GLY A 140 -18.70 18.71 -10.60
C GLY A 140 -17.92 19.70 -9.76
N ASN A 141 -17.13 20.52 -10.43
CA ASN A 141 -16.37 21.60 -9.78
C ASN A 141 -17.29 22.53 -8.99
N SER A 142 -16.85 22.95 -7.79
CA SER A 142 -17.61 23.82 -6.89
C SER A 142 -18.95 23.25 -6.40
N SER A 143 -19.29 22.01 -6.74
CA SER A 143 -20.50 21.32 -6.28
C SER A 143 -20.21 20.53 -5.02
N ARG A 144 -21.25 20.19 -4.26
CA ARG A 144 -21.13 19.50 -3.00
C ARG A 144 -22.16 18.39 -2.84
N VAL A 145 -21.73 17.28 -2.26
CA VAL A 145 -22.60 16.20 -1.78
C VAL A 145 -22.15 15.86 -0.36
N ASN A 146 -23.03 15.95 0.65
CA ASN A 146 -22.59 15.69 2.02
C ASN A 146 -22.36 14.20 2.31
N HIS A 147 -23.07 13.30 1.60
CA HIS A 147 -22.88 11.86 1.76
C HIS A 147 -23.28 11.08 0.51
N ILE A 148 -22.52 10.04 0.17
CA ILE A 148 -22.90 9.06 -0.85
C ILE A 148 -22.95 7.68 -0.22
N ASP A 149 -24.13 7.02 -0.27
CA ASP A 149 -24.36 5.67 0.24
C ASP A 149 -24.76 4.73 -0.91
N ILE A 150 -23.91 3.76 -1.20
CA ILE A 150 -24.13 2.77 -2.26
C ILE A 150 -24.40 1.41 -1.61
N GLN A 151 -25.68 1.05 -1.54
CA GLN A 151 -26.13 -0.25 -1.06
C GLN A 151 -26.45 -1.20 -2.22
N GLY A 152 -26.85 -0.67 -3.37
CA GLY A 152 -27.12 -1.39 -4.60
C GLY A 152 -25.96 -1.41 -5.58
N ALA A 153 -26.24 -1.43 -6.87
CA ALA A 153 -25.24 -1.57 -7.91
C ALA A 153 -25.07 -0.29 -8.74
N THR A 154 -23.84 0.17 -8.92
CA THR A 154 -23.52 1.28 -9.81
C THR A 154 -22.50 0.85 -10.84
N THR A 155 -22.81 1.06 -12.12
CA THR A 155 -21.91 0.73 -13.24
C THR A 155 -21.81 1.95 -14.17
N GLY A 156 -20.59 2.31 -14.53
CA GLY A 156 -20.34 3.42 -15.45
C GLY A 156 -18.97 3.32 -16.10
N SER A 157 -18.71 4.18 -17.08
CA SER A 157 -17.37 4.31 -17.70
C SER A 157 -16.34 4.69 -16.64
N GLY A 158 -16.70 5.61 -15.68
CA GLY A 158 -16.12 5.71 -14.35
C GLY A 158 -17.26 5.54 -13.36
N GLY A 159 -17.10 4.78 -12.29
CA GLY A 159 -18.16 4.59 -11.30
C GLY A 159 -18.55 5.93 -10.66
N ILE A 160 -17.77 6.42 -9.69
CA ILE A 160 -17.94 7.74 -9.07
C ILE A 160 -16.75 8.62 -9.46
N ILE A 161 -17.02 9.83 -9.97
CA ILE A 161 -16.00 10.86 -10.19
C ILE A 161 -16.35 12.10 -9.36
N ASN A 162 -15.44 12.46 -8.47
CA ASN A 162 -15.51 13.69 -7.68
C ASN A 162 -14.52 14.75 -8.18
N ARG A 163 -15.03 15.90 -8.55
CA ARG A 163 -14.24 17.13 -8.82
C ARG A 163 -14.58 18.26 -7.84
N GLY A 164 -15.67 18.10 -7.08
CA GLY A 164 -16.15 19.04 -6.08
C GLY A 164 -15.81 18.59 -4.66
N THR A 165 -16.77 18.66 -3.77
CA THR A 165 -16.63 18.25 -2.38
C THR A 165 -17.65 17.16 -2.04
N ILE A 166 -17.19 16.05 -1.47
CA ILE A 166 -18.05 15.05 -0.85
C ILE A 166 -17.75 15.06 0.66
N GLY A 167 -18.78 15.01 1.49
CA GLY A 167 -18.64 15.05 2.93
C GLY A 167 -18.68 16.45 3.54
N VAL A 168 -18.73 16.52 4.86
CA VAL A 168 -18.78 17.75 5.65
C VAL A 168 -17.50 17.90 6.45
N SER A 169 -16.85 19.05 6.34
CA SER A 169 -15.64 19.37 7.10
C SER A 169 -15.98 19.54 8.59
N GLY A 170 -15.12 19.05 9.49
CA GLY A 170 -15.23 19.30 10.93
C GLY A 170 -16.29 18.49 11.68
N THR A 171 -16.99 17.60 11.01
CA THR A 171 -17.90 16.65 11.68
C THR A 171 -17.17 15.33 11.99
N SER A 172 -17.42 14.78 13.17
CA SER A 172 -17.00 13.42 13.54
C SER A 172 -17.77 12.32 12.76
N ASN A 173 -18.61 12.71 11.80
CA ASN A 173 -19.39 11.80 10.99
C ASN A 173 -18.47 11.12 9.95
N PRO A 174 -18.24 9.79 10.01
CA PRO A 174 -17.30 9.07 9.13
C PRO A 174 -17.78 8.96 7.66
N ASN A 175 -18.81 9.73 7.25
CA ASN A 175 -19.58 9.45 6.07
C ASN A 175 -19.27 10.38 4.89
N GLY A 176 -18.11 10.21 4.26
CA GLY A 176 -17.90 10.73 2.92
C GLY A 176 -18.58 9.84 1.89
N ILE A 177 -17.98 8.67 1.61
CA ILE A 177 -18.55 7.66 0.70
C ILE A 177 -18.61 6.34 1.46
N LYS A 178 -19.81 5.74 1.50
CA LYS A 178 -20.04 4.42 2.05
C LYS A 178 -20.49 3.46 0.94
N VAL A 179 -19.95 2.25 0.94
CA VAL A 179 -20.26 1.22 -0.05
C VAL A 179 -20.48 -0.11 0.65
N THR A 180 -21.71 -0.60 0.60
CA THR A 180 -22.07 -1.96 1.01
C THR A 180 -22.56 -2.79 -0.18
N GLY A 181 -22.83 -2.14 -1.32
CA GLY A 181 -23.16 -2.74 -2.60
C GLY A 181 -21.96 -2.80 -3.55
N SER A 182 -22.17 -2.43 -4.82
CA SER A 182 -21.09 -2.49 -5.80
C SER A 182 -20.91 -1.22 -6.62
N ILE A 183 -19.65 -0.88 -6.90
CA ILE A 183 -19.27 0.15 -7.86
C ILE A 183 -18.37 -0.50 -8.93
N ILE A 184 -18.80 -0.46 -10.18
CA ILE A 184 -18.09 -1.11 -11.29
C ILE A 184 -17.77 -0.09 -12.37
N SER A 185 -16.48 0.00 -12.75
CA SER A 185 -16.09 0.64 -14.01
C SER A 185 -16.25 -0.35 -15.15
N ASN A 186 -16.99 0.02 -16.19
CA ASN A 186 -17.11 -0.77 -17.42
C ASN A 186 -16.10 -0.38 -18.51
N ASN A 187 -15.26 0.61 -18.23
CA ASN A 187 -14.20 1.05 -19.14
C ASN A 187 -12.85 0.47 -18.69
N ASN A 188 -12.14 -0.16 -19.62
CA ASN A 188 -10.85 -0.81 -19.37
C ASN A 188 -9.74 0.14 -18.88
N ARG A 189 -9.92 1.46 -18.94
CA ARG A 189 -8.94 2.47 -18.51
C ARG A 189 -9.43 3.36 -17.37
N ALA A 190 -10.59 3.08 -16.80
CA ALA A 190 -11.18 3.90 -15.76
C ALA A 190 -11.24 3.16 -14.41
N THR A 191 -11.40 3.90 -13.36
CA THR A 191 -11.46 3.42 -11.98
C THR A 191 -12.89 3.37 -11.47
N ALA A 192 -13.17 2.57 -10.46
CA ALA A 192 -14.47 2.57 -9.79
C ALA A 192 -14.74 3.92 -9.08
N LEU A 193 -13.70 4.50 -8.49
CA LEU A 193 -13.78 5.80 -7.82
C LEU A 193 -12.56 6.64 -8.18
N THR A 194 -12.79 7.85 -8.73
CA THR A 194 -11.75 8.85 -8.98
C THR A 194 -12.04 10.12 -8.18
N ASN A 195 -11.06 10.59 -7.42
CA ASN A 195 -11.15 11.86 -6.69
C ASN A 195 -10.15 12.88 -7.23
N HIS A 196 -10.66 13.99 -7.75
CA HIS A 196 -9.90 15.19 -8.13
C HIS A 196 -10.19 16.37 -7.19
N GLY A 197 -11.21 16.26 -6.35
CA GLY A 197 -11.66 17.29 -5.42
C GLY A 197 -11.37 16.91 -3.98
N THR A 198 -12.31 17.18 -3.08
CA THR A 198 -12.16 16.86 -1.67
C THR A 198 -13.22 15.84 -1.23
N ILE A 199 -12.80 14.84 -0.47
CA ILE A 199 -13.68 13.92 0.24
C ILE A 199 -13.42 14.08 1.74
N HIS A 200 -14.43 14.49 2.50
CA HIS A 200 -14.43 14.48 3.97
C HIS A 200 -15.11 13.20 4.47
N GLY A 201 -14.71 12.70 5.65
CA GLY A 201 -15.27 11.49 6.24
C GLY A 201 -14.78 10.17 5.61
N GLY A 202 -13.86 10.25 4.63
CA GLY A 202 -13.21 9.09 4.04
C GLY A 202 -14.04 8.28 3.05
N ILE A 203 -13.51 7.11 2.70
CA ILE A 203 -14.14 6.11 1.82
C ILE A 203 -14.21 4.80 2.60
N ASN A 204 -15.42 4.33 2.88
CA ASN A 204 -15.68 3.13 3.68
C ASN A 204 -16.37 2.07 2.82
N ILE A 205 -15.69 0.97 2.58
CA ILE A 205 -16.22 -0.21 1.91
C ILE A 205 -16.45 -1.26 2.99
N GLU A 206 -17.70 -1.64 3.22
CA GLU A 206 -18.11 -2.44 4.38
C GLU A 206 -19.10 -3.54 3.97
N ASN A 207 -19.30 -4.52 4.85
CA ASN A 207 -20.36 -5.53 4.73
C ASN A 207 -20.43 -6.21 3.36
N GLY A 208 -19.28 -6.59 2.80
CA GLY A 208 -19.22 -7.25 1.49
C GLY A 208 -19.25 -6.30 0.28
N GLY A 209 -19.15 -5.00 0.51
CA GLY A 209 -19.07 -4.00 -0.57
C GLY A 209 -17.94 -4.28 -1.55
N THR A 210 -18.18 -4.02 -2.83
CA THR A 210 -17.22 -4.32 -3.89
C THR A 210 -16.97 -3.11 -4.79
N LEU A 211 -15.70 -2.79 -5.01
CA LEU A 211 -15.28 -1.83 -6.03
C LEU A 211 -14.47 -2.57 -7.11
N THR A 212 -14.87 -2.40 -8.38
CA THR A 212 -14.15 -3.00 -9.50
C THR A 212 -13.67 -1.90 -10.45
N GLY A 213 -12.36 -1.72 -10.53
CA GLY A 213 -11.69 -0.93 -11.56
C GLY A 213 -11.76 -1.62 -12.93
N GLY A 214 -11.26 -1.00 -14.00
CA GLY A 214 -11.33 -1.52 -15.36
C GLY A 214 -10.87 -2.98 -15.52
N ARG A 215 -11.35 -3.66 -16.55
CA ARG A 215 -11.21 -5.13 -16.76
C ARG A 215 -9.76 -5.60 -16.94
N GLN A 216 -9.47 -6.82 -16.46
CA GLN A 216 -8.22 -7.55 -16.76
C GLN A 216 -8.11 -7.87 -18.25
N GLY A 217 -6.93 -7.65 -18.84
CA GLY A 217 -6.54 -8.25 -20.10
C GLY A 217 -6.14 -7.31 -21.24
N VAL A 218 -5.96 -6.01 -21.02
CA VAL A 218 -5.44 -5.09 -22.05
C VAL A 218 -4.12 -4.49 -21.58
N ASN A 219 -3.09 -4.56 -22.43
CA ASN A 219 -1.73 -4.08 -22.18
C ASN A 219 -1.69 -2.72 -21.47
N ASN A 220 -1.05 -2.66 -20.29
CA ASN A 220 -0.79 -1.46 -19.49
C ASN A 220 -2.00 -0.71 -18.91
N ALA A 221 -3.17 -1.33 -18.77
CA ALA A 221 -4.26 -0.72 -18.02
C ALA A 221 -3.94 -0.70 -16.51
N LEU A 222 -4.09 0.47 -15.88
CA LEU A 222 -3.95 0.62 -14.44
C LEU A 222 -5.13 -0.07 -13.75
N TYR A 223 -4.89 -1.21 -13.13
CA TYR A 223 -5.89 -1.90 -12.30
C TYR A 223 -6.03 -1.18 -10.97
N VAL A 224 -6.78 -0.09 -10.97
CA VAL A 224 -7.00 0.75 -9.81
C VAL A 224 -8.49 0.85 -9.56
N ALA A 225 -8.93 0.45 -8.37
CA ALA A 225 -10.32 0.61 -7.95
C ALA A 225 -10.57 2.01 -7.39
N ILE A 226 -9.63 2.54 -6.59
CA ILE A 226 -9.72 3.88 -6.00
C ILE A 226 -8.51 4.71 -6.44
N HIS A 227 -8.76 5.85 -7.09
CA HIS A 227 -7.74 6.77 -7.58
C HIS A 227 -7.94 8.17 -6.99
N ASN A 228 -7.09 8.55 -6.05
CA ASN A 228 -6.98 9.94 -5.60
C ASN A 228 -5.99 10.65 -6.52
N ASN A 229 -6.49 11.41 -7.49
CA ASN A 229 -5.71 12.05 -8.55
C ASN A 229 -5.70 13.57 -8.40
N GLY A 230 -4.74 14.09 -7.66
CA GLY A 230 -4.63 15.52 -7.34
C GLY A 230 -5.65 15.99 -6.32
N GLY A 231 -6.44 15.10 -5.72
CA GLY A 231 -7.47 15.42 -4.74
C GLY A 231 -7.03 15.23 -3.29
N THR A 232 -7.92 15.56 -2.37
CA THR A 232 -7.76 15.35 -0.93
C THR A 232 -8.81 14.39 -0.40
N ILE A 233 -8.39 13.37 0.35
CA ILE A 233 -9.28 12.48 1.10
C ILE A 233 -8.99 12.68 2.59
N ASN A 234 -9.94 13.24 3.33
CA ASN A 234 -9.89 13.38 4.78
C ASN A 234 -10.70 12.25 5.42
N GLY A 235 -10.10 11.52 6.38
CA GLY A 235 -10.74 10.40 7.06
C GLY A 235 -10.26 9.02 6.58
N GLY A 236 -9.39 8.99 5.56
CA GLY A 236 -8.75 7.75 5.11
C GLY A 236 -9.58 6.88 4.17
N ILE A 237 -9.12 5.64 3.97
CA ILE A 237 -9.79 4.62 3.17
C ILE A 237 -9.85 3.34 4.00
N LYS A 238 -11.06 2.79 4.16
CA LYS A 238 -11.27 1.53 4.87
C LYS A 238 -11.87 0.48 3.95
N VAL A 239 -11.21 -0.66 3.87
CA VAL A 239 -11.71 -1.87 3.22
C VAL A 239 -12.03 -2.88 4.31
N GLY A 240 -13.29 -2.95 4.70
CA GLY A 240 -13.78 -3.78 5.81
C GLY A 240 -13.73 -5.28 5.50
N GLU A 241 -13.91 -6.08 6.53
CA GLU A 241 -13.95 -7.54 6.42
C GLU A 241 -15.02 -8.00 5.42
N GLY A 242 -14.69 -8.99 4.59
CA GLY A 242 -15.56 -9.50 3.53
C GLY A 242 -15.69 -8.59 2.30
N SER A 243 -15.18 -7.35 2.36
CA SER A 243 -15.24 -6.41 1.23
C SER A 243 -14.09 -6.63 0.25
N ILE A 244 -14.31 -6.28 -1.02
CA ILE A 244 -13.37 -6.59 -2.11
C ILE A 244 -13.12 -5.37 -2.98
N LEU A 245 -11.86 -5.03 -3.16
CA LEU A 245 -11.41 -4.14 -4.23
C LEU A 245 -10.79 -5.00 -5.35
N ASN A 246 -11.42 -5.04 -6.50
CA ASN A 246 -10.83 -5.58 -7.73
C ASN A 246 -10.08 -4.45 -8.44
N GLY A 247 -8.82 -4.32 -8.13
CA GLY A 247 -7.91 -3.22 -8.46
C GLY A 247 -7.34 -2.58 -7.20
N GLY A 248 -6.22 -1.88 -7.34
CA GLY A 248 -5.52 -1.27 -6.22
C GLY A 248 -6.09 0.08 -5.77
N ILE A 249 -5.45 0.63 -4.74
CA ILE A 249 -5.61 2.01 -4.27
C ILE A 249 -4.42 2.82 -4.76
N MET A 250 -4.65 3.96 -5.40
CA MET A 250 -3.61 4.86 -5.91
C MET A 250 -3.82 6.28 -5.38
N ASN A 251 -2.83 6.79 -4.66
CA ASN A 251 -2.72 8.20 -4.27
C ASN A 251 -1.65 8.84 -5.15
N TYR A 252 -2.06 9.58 -6.19
CA TYR A 252 -1.18 10.07 -7.25
C TYR A 252 -1.25 11.59 -7.38
N ALA A 253 -0.12 12.26 -7.20
CA ALA A 253 0.00 13.68 -7.52
C ALA A 253 0.26 13.85 -9.01
N SER A 254 -0.62 14.57 -9.71
CA SER A 254 -0.47 14.87 -11.12
C SER A 254 0.80 15.70 -11.38
N TYR A 255 1.54 15.38 -12.44
CA TYR A 255 2.72 16.14 -12.89
C TYR A 255 2.40 17.64 -13.17
N TYR A 256 1.13 17.99 -13.36
CA TYR A 256 0.65 19.36 -13.64
C TYR A 256 0.23 20.16 -12.39
N GLY A 257 0.73 19.82 -11.18
CA GLY A 257 0.65 20.68 -10.01
C GLY A 257 -0.44 20.39 -8.97
N GLY A 258 -1.09 19.24 -9.04
CA GLY A 258 -2.00 18.80 -7.98
C GLY A 258 -1.29 17.91 -6.96
N PHE A 259 -1.29 18.30 -5.68
CA PHE A 259 -0.81 17.44 -4.59
C PHE A 259 -1.93 16.51 -4.14
N SER A 260 -1.78 15.21 -4.32
CA SER A 260 -2.70 14.24 -3.73
C SER A 260 -2.41 14.07 -2.24
N ARG A 261 -3.45 14.22 -1.43
CA ARG A 261 -3.38 14.03 0.02
C ARG A 261 -4.40 13.01 0.48
N LEU A 262 -3.94 12.07 1.28
CA LEU A 262 -4.78 11.15 2.01
C LEU A 262 -4.51 11.40 3.50
N ASN A 263 -5.40 12.19 4.12
CA ASN A 263 -5.32 12.55 5.53
C ASN A 263 -6.10 11.52 6.34
N GLY A 264 -5.39 10.52 6.83
CA GLY A 264 -5.93 9.38 7.56
C GLY A 264 -5.28 8.07 7.11
N ASN A 265 -5.76 6.97 7.64
CA ASN A 265 -5.22 5.64 7.37
C ASN A 265 -5.75 5.04 6.06
N ILE A 266 -4.96 4.13 5.49
CA ILE A 266 -5.48 3.08 4.62
C ILE A 266 -5.56 1.82 5.48
N GLU A 267 -6.77 1.36 5.78
CA GLU A 267 -7.00 0.16 6.58
C GLU A 267 -7.64 -0.93 5.72
N VAL A 268 -7.02 -2.11 5.70
CA VAL A 268 -7.47 -3.25 4.90
C VAL A 268 -7.70 -4.44 5.82
N ALA A 269 -8.96 -4.73 6.10
CA ALA A 269 -9.43 -5.95 6.75
C ALA A 269 -10.09 -6.93 5.75
N GLY A 270 -10.41 -6.43 4.56
CA GLY A 270 -10.92 -7.20 3.43
C GLY A 270 -9.83 -7.58 2.43
N THR A 271 -10.18 -7.63 1.15
CA THR A 271 -9.27 -8.05 0.10
C THR A 271 -9.06 -6.95 -0.94
N ILE A 272 -7.80 -6.70 -1.29
CA ILE A 272 -7.42 -5.92 -2.46
C ILE A 272 -6.81 -6.87 -3.50
N ASN A 273 -7.49 -7.02 -4.63
CA ASN A 273 -7.03 -7.81 -5.78
C ASN A 273 -6.37 -6.88 -6.80
N GLY A 274 -5.15 -6.43 -6.53
CA GLY A 274 -4.33 -5.68 -7.47
C GLY A 274 -3.42 -6.62 -8.27
N THR A 275 -3.25 -6.41 -9.56
CA THR A 275 -2.32 -7.23 -10.36
C THR A 275 -0.86 -6.81 -10.12
N ASN A 276 -0.57 -5.53 -10.27
CA ASN A 276 0.73 -4.93 -9.98
C ASN A 276 0.66 -3.93 -8.83
N ILE A 277 -0.47 -3.28 -8.66
CA ILE A 277 -0.71 -2.23 -7.68
C ILE A 277 -1.72 -2.76 -6.67
N GLY A 278 -1.26 -3.05 -5.45
CA GLY A 278 -2.13 -3.19 -4.29
C GLY A 278 -2.42 -1.82 -3.68
N ILE A 279 -1.38 -1.14 -3.20
CA ILE A 279 -1.47 0.23 -2.68
C ILE A 279 -0.28 1.02 -3.24
N GLN A 280 -0.55 2.17 -3.86
CA GLN A 280 0.49 3.03 -4.42
C GLN A 280 0.34 4.47 -3.95
N ASN A 281 1.42 5.05 -3.43
CA ASN A 281 1.57 6.47 -3.16
C ASN A 281 2.64 7.04 -4.09
N SER A 282 2.21 7.75 -5.15
CA SER A 282 3.11 8.35 -6.15
C SER A 282 3.11 9.86 -6.01
N PHE A 283 4.20 10.41 -5.49
CA PHE A 283 4.40 11.86 -5.27
C PHE A 283 3.36 12.54 -4.38
N GLY A 284 2.45 11.76 -3.77
CA GLY A 284 1.44 12.23 -2.83
C GLY A 284 1.88 12.07 -1.38
N THR A 285 0.99 12.49 -0.46
CA THR A 285 1.17 12.28 0.99
C THR A 285 0.06 11.39 1.53
N ILE A 286 0.44 10.40 2.33
CA ILE A 286 -0.46 9.65 3.21
C ILE A 286 -0.06 10.04 4.63
N SER A 287 -0.92 10.77 5.36
CA SER A 287 -0.59 11.26 6.70
C SER A 287 -0.77 10.22 7.80
N GLY A 288 -1.60 9.23 7.56
CA GLY A 288 -1.85 8.12 8.47
C GLY A 288 -1.02 6.88 8.14
N ASP A 289 -1.40 5.78 8.76
CA ASP A 289 -0.79 4.49 8.58
C ASP A 289 -1.38 3.73 7.37
N VAL A 290 -0.58 2.84 6.80
CA VAL A 290 -1.05 1.80 5.87
C VAL A 290 -1.12 0.50 6.66
N LYS A 291 -2.34 0.04 6.99
CA LYS A 291 -2.58 -1.12 7.86
C LYS A 291 -3.23 -2.26 7.08
N ILE A 292 -2.57 -3.41 7.06
CA ILE A 292 -3.17 -4.66 6.62
C ILE A 292 -3.41 -5.49 7.88
N THR A 293 -4.68 -5.57 8.30
CA THR A 293 -5.04 -6.26 9.55
C THR A 293 -4.85 -7.78 9.39
N ASP A 294 -5.01 -8.52 10.47
CA ASP A 294 -4.87 -10.00 10.51
C ASP A 294 -5.72 -10.74 9.45
N LYS A 295 -6.89 -10.22 9.12
CA LYS A 295 -7.78 -10.76 8.09
C LYS A 295 -7.54 -10.14 6.70
N GLY A 296 -6.80 -9.05 6.64
CA GLY A 296 -6.54 -8.29 5.42
C GLY A 296 -5.64 -9.04 4.44
N LYS A 297 -6.00 -8.96 3.16
CA LYS A 297 -5.20 -9.51 2.07
C LYS A 297 -5.01 -8.46 0.99
N VAL A 298 -3.76 -8.27 0.59
CA VAL A 298 -3.40 -7.41 -0.54
C VAL A 298 -2.65 -8.25 -1.56
N THR A 299 -3.20 -8.39 -2.76
CA THR A 299 -2.50 -8.92 -3.92
C THR A 299 -1.98 -7.75 -4.73
N GLY A 300 -0.71 -7.81 -5.14
CA GLY A 300 0.03 -6.72 -5.76
C GLY A 300 0.91 -5.96 -4.75
N ASN A 301 1.65 -5.02 -5.24
CA ASN A 301 2.70 -4.36 -4.48
C ASN A 301 2.16 -3.19 -3.63
N ILE A 302 2.85 -2.91 -2.53
CA ILE A 302 2.72 -1.65 -1.78
C ILE A 302 3.90 -0.78 -2.18
N TRP A 303 3.65 0.30 -2.96
CA TRP A 303 4.69 1.19 -3.49
C TRP A 303 4.57 2.58 -2.90
N ASN A 304 5.69 3.11 -2.39
CA ASN A 304 5.79 4.50 -1.98
C ASN A 304 6.85 5.24 -2.81
N GLN A 305 6.44 6.29 -3.49
CA GLN A 305 7.30 7.24 -4.20
C GLN A 305 7.07 8.68 -3.72
N GLY A 306 6.16 8.86 -2.78
CA GLY A 306 5.84 10.11 -2.09
C GLY A 306 6.21 10.02 -0.61
N THR A 307 5.39 10.60 0.26
CA THR A 307 5.58 10.55 1.71
C THR A 307 4.48 9.74 2.39
N ILE A 308 4.86 8.79 3.23
CA ILE A 308 3.99 8.16 4.22
C ILE A 308 4.45 8.65 5.59
N GLU A 309 3.61 9.42 6.28
CA GLU A 309 3.96 9.99 7.59
C GLU A 309 3.73 9.00 8.75
N GLY A 310 2.82 8.05 8.55
CA GLY A 310 2.56 6.93 9.43
C GLY A 310 3.48 5.73 9.18
N LYS A 311 3.15 4.61 9.81
CA LYS A 311 3.81 3.33 9.59
C LYS A 311 3.13 2.51 8.48
N ILE A 312 3.87 1.53 7.95
CA ILE A 312 3.29 0.42 7.18
C ILE A 312 3.21 -0.77 8.13
N GLU A 313 2.01 -1.18 8.51
CA GLU A 313 1.75 -2.26 9.46
C GLU A 313 1.10 -3.45 8.76
N ILE A 314 1.75 -4.61 8.81
CA ILE A 314 1.30 -5.84 8.16
C ILE A 314 1.08 -6.91 9.23
N LYS A 315 -0.19 -7.21 9.50
CA LYS A 315 -0.62 -8.34 10.33
C LYS A 315 -1.23 -9.47 9.50
N GLY A 316 -1.75 -9.12 8.33
CA GLY A 316 -2.33 -10.03 7.37
C GLY A 316 -1.34 -10.46 6.29
N LYS A 317 -1.83 -10.57 5.06
CA LYS A 317 -1.03 -11.08 3.95
C LYS A 317 -0.84 -10.05 2.83
N VAL A 318 0.41 -9.90 2.38
CA VAL A 318 0.75 -9.15 1.18
C VAL A 318 1.38 -10.11 0.16
N ASP A 319 0.64 -10.42 -0.93
CA ASP A 319 1.12 -11.19 -2.07
C ASP A 319 1.77 -10.25 -3.09
N GLY A 320 2.91 -9.70 -2.74
CA GLY A 320 3.67 -8.73 -3.51
C GLY A 320 4.82 -8.17 -2.70
N LEU A 321 5.56 -7.23 -3.29
CA LEU A 321 6.66 -6.56 -2.62
C LEU A 321 6.19 -5.27 -1.91
N ILE A 322 6.88 -4.90 -0.84
CA ILE A 322 6.82 -3.55 -0.28
C ILE A 322 8.03 -2.77 -0.79
N ALA A 323 7.79 -1.68 -1.53
CA ALA A 323 8.85 -0.90 -2.16
C ALA A 323 8.79 0.58 -1.77
N ASN A 324 9.82 1.08 -1.13
CA ASN A 324 10.06 2.50 -0.97
C ASN A 324 10.97 2.97 -2.10
N ARG A 325 10.42 3.66 -3.10
CA ARG A 325 11.10 4.09 -4.33
C ARG A 325 12.09 5.24 -4.07
N PRO A 326 12.96 5.62 -5.01
CA PRO A 326 14.07 6.56 -4.77
C PRO A 326 13.70 7.91 -4.15
N THR A 327 12.53 8.46 -4.45
CA THR A 327 12.04 9.71 -3.85
C THR A 327 11.13 9.47 -2.65
N GLY A 328 10.83 8.21 -2.33
CA GLY A 328 9.91 7.83 -1.27
C GLY A 328 10.50 8.08 0.12
N VAL A 329 9.67 8.61 1.01
CA VAL A 329 9.97 8.77 2.43
C VAL A 329 8.90 8.05 3.25
N ILE A 330 9.32 7.19 4.15
CA ILE A 330 8.47 6.58 5.18
C ILE A 330 9.01 7.08 6.52
N LYS A 331 8.19 7.87 7.24
CA LYS A 331 8.67 8.54 8.47
C LYS A 331 8.69 7.63 9.69
N LYS A 332 7.93 6.55 9.68
CA LYS A 332 7.87 5.56 10.76
C LYS A 332 8.28 4.18 10.27
N ASP A 333 8.10 3.18 11.11
CA ASP A 333 8.52 1.81 10.82
C ASP A 333 7.73 1.16 9.68
N ILE A 334 8.39 0.24 8.97
CA ILE A 334 7.69 -0.87 8.31
C ILE A 334 7.66 -2.00 9.34
N GLU A 335 6.47 -2.33 9.83
CA GLU A 335 6.25 -3.33 10.87
C GLU A 335 5.48 -4.52 10.31
N VAL A 336 6.06 -5.71 10.38
CA VAL A 336 5.42 -6.98 10.02
C VAL A 336 5.28 -7.79 11.31
N SER A 337 4.06 -7.86 11.84
CA SER A 337 3.77 -8.46 13.14
C SER A 337 2.78 -9.62 12.98
N GLY A 338 3.26 -10.84 12.97
CA GLY A 338 2.47 -12.05 12.68
C GLY A 338 2.05 -12.21 11.22
N GLY A 339 2.30 -11.21 10.38
CA GLY A 339 1.88 -11.17 8.99
C GLY A 339 2.83 -11.89 8.02
N THR A 340 2.41 -12.00 6.76
CA THR A 340 3.21 -12.63 5.70
C THR A 340 3.38 -11.69 4.51
N ILE A 341 4.63 -11.56 4.05
CA ILE A 341 4.98 -10.93 2.78
C ILE A 341 5.60 -11.99 1.88
N THR A 342 4.99 -12.24 0.70
CA THR A 342 5.46 -13.32 -0.20
C THR A 342 6.58 -12.89 -1.15
N ASN A 343 7.11 -11.69 -0.97
CA ASN A 343 8.18 -11.13 -1.79
C ASN A 343 9.09 -10.26 -0.90
N ASN A 344 9.84 -9.35 -1.49
CA ASN A 344 10.83 -8.52 -0.80
C ASN A 344 10.21 -7.32 -0.06
N ILE A 345 10.95 -6.81 0.93
CA ILE A 345 10.90 -5.41 1.35
C ILE A 345 12.11 -4.71 0.72
N SER A 346 11.87 -3.73 -0.16
CA SER A 346 12.95 -3.05 -0.90
C SER A 346 12.92 -1.55 -0.63
N ASN A 347 14.03 -1.01 -0.16
CA ASN A 347 14.19 0.41 0.10
C ASN A 347 15.23 1.05 -0.83
N TRP A 348 14.75 1.85 -1.78
CA TRP A 348 15.57 2.76 -2.62
C TRP A 348 15.42 4.22 -2.19
N GLY A 349 14.59 4.49 -1.19
CA GLY A 349 14.30 5.80 -0.62
C GLY A 349 14.80 5.92 0.82
N THR A 350 14.07 6.68 1.64
CA THR A 350 14.40 6.89 3.05
C THR A 350 13.32 6.30 3.94
N ILE A 351 13.72 5.46 4.88
CA ILE A 351 12.92 5.05 6.03
C ILE A 351 13.55 5.74 7.24
N GLU A 352 12.87 6.75 7.79
CA GLU A 352 13.38 7.56 8.91
C GLU A 352 13.36 6.81 10.25
N ALA A 353 12.65 5.69 10.32
CA ALA A 353 12.66 4.76 11.42
C ALA A 353 13.30 3.43 10.99
N GLY A 354 12.72 2.28 11.28
CA GLY A 354 13.30 0.98 11.01
C GLY A 354 12.36 0.02 10.27
N ILE A 355 12.83 -1.21 10.13
CA ILE A 355 12.03 -2.35 9.71
C ILE A 355 11.95 -3.30 10.90
N LYS A 356 10.74 -3.66 11.32
CA LYS A 356 10.47 -4.59 12.41
C LYS A 356 9.72 -5.81 11.90
N VAL A 357 10.24 -6.98 12.20
CA VAL A 357 9.65 -8.26 11.82
C VAL A 357 9.50 -9.10 13.08
N GLU A 358 8.28 -9.31 13.54
CA GLU A 358 8.04 -9.86 14.87
C GLU A 358 6.81 -10.76 14.96
N ASN A 359 6.68 -11.47 16.09
CA ASN A 359 5.50 -12.24 16.45
C ASN A 359 5.14 -13.36 15.44
N GLY A 360 6.13 -14.09 14.94
CA GLY A 360 5.93 -15.17 13.98
C GLY A 360 5.72 -14.69 12.54
N ALA A 361 6.11 -13.46 12.23
CA ALA A 361 6.03 -12.94 10.89
C ALA A 361 6.93 -13.70 9.91
N ASN A 362 6.53 -13.71 8.63
CA ASN A 362 7.28 -14.39 7.58
C ASN A 362 7.44 -13.50 6.34
N ILE A 363 8.68 -13.21 5.98
CA ILE A 363 9.03 -12.57 4.72
C ILE A 363 9.75 -13.62 3.87
N THR A 364 9.16 -14.02 2.72
CA THR A 364 9.77 -15.09 1.91
C THR A 364 10.94 -14.62 1.05
N GLY A 365 11.01 -13.34 0.76
CA GLY A 365 12.07 -12.72 -0.03
C GLY A 365 13.12 -12.01 0.82
N ASP A 366 13.82 -11.08 0.18
CA ASP A 366 14.89 -10.28 0.79
C ASP A 366 14.35 -9.05 1.52
N ILE A 367 15.13 -8.55 2.48
CA ILE A 367 15.09 -7.16 2.94
C ILE A 367 16.26 -6.45 2.26
N TYR A 368 15.97 -5.57 1.30
CA TYR A 368 16.97 -4.91 0.46
C TYR A 368 17.03 -3.42 0.73
N ASN A 369 18.20 -2.90 1.04
CA ASN A 369 18.44 -1.47 1.24
C ASN A 369 19.50 -0.93 0.29
N GLU A 370 19.16 0.14 -0.44
CA GLU A 370 20.09 0.86 -1.32
C GLU A 370 20.27 2.33 -0.91
N LYS A 371 19.51 2.80 0.10
CA LYS A 371 19.63 4.17 0.60
C LYS A 371 19.62 4.23 2.12
N THR A 372 18.55 4.63 2.79
CA THR A 372 18.58 4.84 4.24
C THR A 372 17.49 4.06 4.95
N ILE A 373 17.90 3.27 5.96
CA ILE A 373 17.05 2.74 7.04
C ILE A 373 17.69 3.21 8.34
N GLN A 374 17.13 4.25 8.96
CA GLN A 374 17.84 5.00 9.99
C GLN A 374 18.02 4.21 11.29
N ASN A 375 16.97 3.58 11.81
CA ASN A 375 17.02 2.83 13.07
C ASN A 375 17.38 1.35 12.89
N GLY A 376 17.55 0.89 11.63
CA GLY A 376 17.99 -0.47 11.34
C GLY A 376 16.86 -1.47 11.17
N ILE A 377 17.20 -2.75 11.42
CA ILE A 377 16.31 -3.88 11.16
C ILE A 377 16.27 -4.76 12.41
N ASP A 378 15.09 -4.91 12.99
CA ASP A 378 14.84 -5.77 14.14
C ASP A 378 14.00 -6.98 13.72
N ILE A 379 14.51 -8.17 13.96
CA ILE A 379 13.84 -9.45 13.66
C ILE A 379 13.71 -10.22 14.97
N ALA A 380 12.50 -10.42 15.44
CA ALA A 380 12.22 -11.08 16.70
C ALA A 380 11.20 -12.22 16.53
N ASN A 381 11.59 -13.45 16.89
CA ASN A 381 10.72 -14.64 16.78
C ASN A 381 10.07 -14.81 15.40
N SER A 382 10.83 -14.60 14.32
CA SER A 382 10.29 -14.47 12.95
C SER A 382 11.21 -15.07 11.90
N GLN A 383 10.73 -15.16 10.65
CA GLN A 383 11.46 -15.80 9.56
C GLN A 383 11.68 -14.85 8.39
N ILE A 384 12.90 -14.89 7.85
CA ILE A 384 13.28 -14.25 6.58
C ILE A 384 13.78 -15.34 5.64
N GLY A 385 13.11 -15.54 4.50
CA GLY A 385 13.47 -16.57 3.52
C GLY A 385 14.70 -16.20 2.69
N GLY A 386 14.91 -14.92 2.44
CA GLY A 386 16.00 -14.37 1.64
C GLY A 386 17.11 -13.72 2.47
N ASN A 387 17.82 -12.80 1.84
CA ASN A 387 18.94 -12.07 2.41
C ASN A 387 18.51 -10.74 3.05
N ILE A 388 19.35 -10.20 3.92
CA ILE A 388 19.31 -8.81 4.37
C ILE A 388 20.46 -8.10 3.65
N VAL A 389 20.14 -7.22 2.70
CA VAL A 389 21.13 -6.65 1.77
C VAL A 389 21.28 -5.16 1.99
N ASN A 390 22.53 -4.73 2.21
CA ASN A 390 22.94 -3.33 2.18
C ASN A 390 23.79 -3.12 0.92
N SER A 391 23.32 -2.31 -0.03
CA SER A 391 23.89 -2.27 -1.38
C SER A 391 24.10 -0.84 -1.87
N GLY A 392 25.29 -0.56 -2.37
CA GLY A 392 25.65 0.73 -2.97
C GLY A 392 26.29 1.73 -2.01
N THR A 393 27.05 2.66 -2.56
CA THR A 393 27.87 3.63 -1.81
C THR A 393 27.06 4.58 -0.92
N ASN A 394 25.76 4.77 -1.22
CA ASN A 394 24.86 5.62 -0.45
C ASN A 394 23.98 4.82 0.53
N ALA A 395 24.15 3.50 0.60
CA ALA A 395 23.38 2.67 1.49
C ALA A 395 23.79 2.90 2.94
N SER A 396 22.83 3.20 3.79
CA SER A 396 23.00 3.32 5.23
C SER A 396 21.90 2.51 5.90
N THR A 397 22.29 1.45 6.57
CA THR A 397 21.38 0.63 7.39
C THR A 397 21.81 0.77 8.84
N GLY A 398 20.89 1.11 9.74
CA GLY A 398 21.14 1.09 11.19
C GLY A 398 21.51 -0.31 11.69
N ALA A 399 21.48 -0.54 12.98
CA ALA A 399 21.82 -1.86 13.54
C ALA A 399 20.89 -2.96 13.01
N ILE A 400 21.41 -4.19 12.93
CA ILE A 400 20.62 -5.38 12.60
C ILE A 400 20.59 -6.28 13.84
N ASN A 401 19.39 -6.48 14.40
CA ASN A 401 19.17 -7.31 15.58
C ASN A 401 18.30 -8.52 15.20
N ILE A 402 18.82 -9.71 15.43
CA ILE A 402 18.13 -10.98 15.18
C ILE A 402 18.02 -11.70 16.52
N THR A 403 16.82 -11.73 17.08
CA THR A 403 16.56 -12.13 18.46
C THR A 403 15.46 -13.19 18.59
N GLY A 404 15.37 -13.81 19.75
CA GLY A 404 14.40 -14.85 20.04
C GLY A 404 14.69 -16.14 19.27
N THR A 405 13.68 -16.72 18.63
CA THR A 405 13.82 -17.92 17.79
C THR A 405 13.81 -17.58 16.29
N SER A 406 14.43 -16.47 15.92
CA SER A 406 14.43 -15.99 14.54
C SER A 406 15.31 -16.84 13.62
N ASP A 407 14.88 -16.99 12.37
CA ASP A 407 15.58 -17.75 11.35
C ASP A 407 15.69 -16.95 10.05
N VAL A 408 16.88 -16.40 9.79
CA VAL A 408 17.22 -15.76 8.52
C VAL A 408 17.92 -16.80 7.64
N LYS A 409 17.21 -17.35 6.66
CA LYS A 409 17.71 -18.40 5.76
C LYS A 409 18.88 -17.95 4.91
N GLY A 410 18.83 -16.71 4.45
CA GLY A 410 19.90 -16.09 3.67
C GLY A 410 20.97 -15.46 4.55
N SER A 411 21.75 -14.60 3.93
CA SER A 411 22.88 -13.91 4.57
C SER A 411 22.59 -12.43 4.78
N ILE A 412 23.31 -11.82 5.73
CA ILE A 412 23.50 -10.37 5.74
C ILE A 412 24.58 -10.07 4.70
N VAL A 413 24.23 -9.32 3.65
CA VAL A 413 25.09 -9.03 2.51
C VAL A 413 25.39 -7.54 2.43
N ASN A 414 26.66 -7.17 2.45
CA ASN A 414 27.15 -5.82 2.21
C ASN A 414 27.90 -5.79 0.88
N GLN A 415 27.40 -5.02 -0.09
CA GLN A 415 27.89 -5.11 -1.47
C GLN A 415 27.86 -3.79 -2.24
N ASN A 416 28.46 -3.80 -3.44
CA ASN A 416 28.46 -2.68 -4.39
C ASN A 416 29.05 -1.39 -3.80
N GLY A 417 30.14 -1.51 -3.04
CA GLY A 417 30.82 -0.38 -2.41
C GLY A 417 30.14 0.17 -1.16
N ALA A 418 29.18 -0.57 -0.60
CA ALA A 418 28.48 -0.15 0.60
C ALA A 418 29.40 -0.17 1.83
N ASN A 419 29.16 0.78 2.73
CA ASN A 419 29.85 0.87 4.02
C ASN A 419 28.84 0.59 5.15
N PHE A 420 28.93 -0.60 5.75
CA PHE A 420 28.10 -1.00 6.89
C PHE A 420 28.86 -0.75 8.19
N THR A 421 28.49 0.29 8.93
CA THR A 421 29.20 0.75 10.14
C THR A 421 28.49 0.42 11.45
N ASN A 422 27.28 -0.12 11.40
CA ASN A 422 26.44 -0.38 12.56
C ASN A 422 26.59 -1.82 13.07
N ASN A 423 26.06 -2.08 14.26
CA ASN A 423 26.20 -3.37 14.91
C ASN A 423 25.29 -4.44 14.29
N ILE A 424 25.74 -5.68 14.35
CA ILE A 424 24.95 -6.87 14.06
C ILE A 424 24.91 -7.72 15.33
N THR A 425 23.71 -8.01 15.81
CA THR A 425 23.48 -8.86 16.97
C THR A 425 22.66 -10.08 16.55
N LEU A 426 23.17 -11.27 16.83
CA LEU A 426 22.48 -12.54 16.70
C LEU A 426 22.46 -13.20 18.06
N ASP A 427 21.29 -13.40 18.64
CA ASP A 427 21.19 -14.04 19.94
C ASP A 427 21.29 -15.58 19.87
N GLN A 428 21.41 -16.23 21.03
CA GLN A 428 21.78 -17.65 21.13
C GLN A 428 20.77 -18.60 20.46
N SER A 429 19.52 -18.25 20.42
CA SER A 429 18.46 -19.14 19.89
C SER A 429 18.15 -18.88 18.42
N SER A 430 18.79 -17.87 17.83
CA SER A 430 18.56 -17.47 16.45
C SER A 430 19.54 -18.09 15.47
N LYS A 431 19.14 -18.12 14.20
CA LYS A 431 19.95 -18.65 13.09
C LYS A 431 20.09 -17.62 11.98
N LEU A 432 21.28 -17.62 11.36
CA LEU A 432 21.62 -16.78 10.23
C LEU A 432 22.36 -17.64 9.19
N GLY A 433 21.93 -17.66 7.94
CA GLY A 433 22.55 -18.40 6.85
C GLY A 433 24.00 -17.97 6.59
N GLY A 434 24.31 -16.69 6.79
CA GLY A 434 25.69 -16.21 6.72
C GLY A 434 25.85 -14.70 6.81
N ILE A 435 27.10 -14.26 6.69
CA ILE A 435 27.48 -12.85 6.54
C ILE A 435 28.38 -12.76 5.31
N SER A 436 28.13 -11.83 4.40
CA SER A 436 28.94 -11.62 3.20
C SER A 436 29.31 -10.15 3.05
N ASN A 437 30.60 -9.85 3.05
CA ASN A 437 31.14 -8.53 2.71
C ASN A 437 31.88 -8.62 1.37
N ASN A 438 31.23 -8.15 0.32
CA ASN A 438 31.71 -8.30 -1.05
C ASN A 438 32.84 -7.30 -1.37
N ALA A 439 33.54 -7.56 -2.48
CA ALA A 439 34.65 -6.71 -2.94
C ALA A 439 34.27 -5.22 -2.98
N ASN A 440 35.21 -4.35 -2.66
CA ASN A 440 35.07 -2.89 -2.56
C ASN A 440 34.09 -2.40 -1.47
N SER A 441 33.54 -3.28 -0.65
CA SER A 441 32.65 -2.93 0.45
C SER A 441 33.35 -2.99 1.80
N THR A 442 32.88 -2.20 2.78
CA THR A 442 33.45 -2.17 4.13
C THR A 442 32.40 -2.55 5.15
N MET A 443 32.75 -3.41 6.08
CA MET A 443 31.95 -3.74 7.26
C MET A 443 32.78 -3.45 8.51
N SER A 444 32.31 -2.52 9.36
CA SER A 444 33.11 -2.03 10.50
C SER A 444 32.34 -1.95 11.83
N GLY A 445 31.07 -2.30 11.85
CA GLY A 445 30.29 -2.38 13.10
C GLY A 445 30.71 -3.54 13.98
N GLN A 446 30.29 -3.53 15.24
CA GLN A 446 30.51 -4.66 16.14
C GLN A 446 29.60 -5.83 15.76
N LEU A 447 30.17 -7.04 15.68
CA LEU A 447 29.40 -8.27 15.46
C LEU A 447 29.36 -9.10 16.75
N THR A 448 28.16 -9.29 17.29
CA THR A 448 27.90 -10.16 18.44
C THR A 448 27.11 -11.36 17.97
N LEU A 449 27.80 -12.46 17.69
CA LEU A 449 27.24 -13.66 17.07
C LEU A 449 27.15 -14.80 18.09
N ASN A 450 26.07 -14.75 18.91
CA ASN A 450 25.81 -15.78 19.93
C ASN A 450 24.97 -16.95 19.39
N GLY A 451 24.33 -16.81 18.22
CA GLY A 451 23.54 -17.83 17.54
C GLY A 451 24.32 -18.61 16.49
N GLU A 452 23.63 -19.48 15.78
CA GLU A 452 24.22 -20.30 14.69
C GLU A 452 24.36 -19.47 13.40
N VAL A 453 25.55 -19.47 12.81
CA VAL A 453 25.87 -18.80 11.53
C VAL A 453 26.39 -19.81 10.55
N GLY A 454 25.88 -19.83 9.31
CA GLY A 454 26.35 -20.73 8.26
C GLY A 454 27.78 -20.43 7.84
N ALA A 455 28.01 -19.32 7.14
CA ALA A 455 29.35 -18.92 6.72
C ALA A 455 29.57 -17.40 6.87
N ILE A 456 30.82 -16.99 7.08
CA ILE A 456 31.28 -15.60 7.03
C ILE A 456 32.23 -15.48 5.83
N ASN A 457 31.82 -14.74 4.80
CA ASN A 457 32.56 -14.55 3.57
C ASN A 457 33.02 -13.10 3.45
N ASN A 458 34.33 -12.87 3.27
CA ASN A 458 34.88 -11.54 3.06
C ASN A 458 35.74 -11.48 1.79
N ALA A 459 35.37 -10.57 0.89
CA ALA A 459 36.17 -10.20 -0.28
C ALA A 459 36.50 -8.70 -0.28
N GLY A 460 35.99 -7.94 0.70
CA GLY A 460 36.23 -6.52 0.91
C GLY A 460 37.05 -6.22 2.16
N LYS A 461 36.78 -5.11 2.82
CA LYS A 461 37.36 -4.75 4.10
C LYS A 461 36.40 -5.11 5.25
N PHE A 462 36.82 -6.05 6.09
CA PHE A 462 36.10 -6.46 7.29
C PHE A 462 36.87 -5.91 8.52
N ASP A 463 36.41 -4.78 9.04
CA ASP A 463 37.06 -4.05 10.14
C ASP A 463 36.26 -4.20 11.46
N SER A 464 35.72 -5.37 11.65
CA SER A 464 34.87 -5.73 12.81
C SER A 464 35.57 -6.81 13.64
N THR A 465 35.52 -6.69 14.97
CA THR A 465 35.94 -7.77 15.85
C THR A 465 34.92 -8.91 15.77
N LEU A 466 35.38 -10.14 15.56
CA LEU A 466 34.59 -11.34 15.55
C LEU A 466 34.71 -12.09 16.88
N THR A 467 33.64 -12.10 17.66
CA THR A 467 33.52 -12.93 18.87
C THR A 467 32.47 -14.00 18.63
N LEU A 468 32.93 -15.26 18.55
CA LEU A 468 32.11 -16.40 18.15
C LEU A 468 31.83 -17.29 19.37
N SER A 469 30.57 -17.31 19.83
CA SER A 469 30.15 -18.06 21.03
C SER A 469 29.31 -19.29 20.71
N ASN A 470 29.02 -19.55 19.42
CA ASN A 470 28.23 -20.67 18.95
C ASN A 470 28.82 -21.23 17.65
N LYS A 471 28.07 -22.06 16.94
CA LYS A 471 28.50 -22.69 15.70
C LYS A 471 28.57 -21.71 14.54
N VAL A 472 29.72 -21.65 13.89
CA VAL A 472 29.96 -21.01 12.59
C VAL A 472 30.46 -22.08 11.63
N GLY A 473 29.86 -22.20 10.45
CA GLY A 473 30.27 -23.19 9.46
C GLY A 473 31.69 -22.94 8.99
N GLU A 474 31.90 -21.83 8.31
CA GLU A 474 33.22 -21.46 7.75
C GLU A 474 33.46 -19.94 7.83
N ILE A 475 34.72 -19.56 7.85
CA ILE A 475 35.18 -18.16 7.65
C ILE A 475 36.06 -18.16 6.41
N ASN A 476 35.66 -17.49 5.36
CA ASN A 476 36.36 -17.41 4.10
C ASN A 476 36.79 -15.98 3.83
N ASN A 477 38.10 -15.73 3.78
CA ASN A 477 38.68 -14.45 3.39
C ASN A 477 39.33 -14.61 2.02
N ALA A 478 38.69 -14.08 1.00
CA ALA A 478 39.12 -14.22 -0.39
C ALA A 478 40.41 -13.41 -0.68
N GLU A 479 41.02 -13.67 -1.82
CA GLU A 479 42.13 -12.85 -2.34
C GLU A 479 41.71 -11.39 -2.44
N GLY A 480 42.56 -10.48 -1.96
CA GLY A 480 42.23 -9.05 -1.84
C GLY A 480 41.38 -8.68 -0.64
N GLY A 481 40.73 -9.64 0.00
CA GLY A 481 39.94 -9.42 1.22
C GLY A 481 40.83 -9.14 2.43
N THR A 482 40.39 -8.26 3.32
CA THR A 482 41.13 -7.92 4.55
C THR A 482 40.20 -8.07 5.75
N ILE A 483 40.58 -8.91 6.73
CA ILE A 483 40.00 -8.96 8.07
C ILE A 483 41.00 -8.26 9.01
N SER A 484 40.73 -7.02 9.39
CA SER A 484 41.66 -6.12 10.06
C SER A 484 41.55 -6.10 11.58
N LYS A 485 40.72 -6.94 12.16
CA LYS A 485 40.54 -7.14 13.61
C LYS A 485 40.67 -8.62 13.97
N ASP A 486 40.86 -8.88 15.24
CA ASP A 486 41.06 -10.22 15.75
C ASP A 486 39.77 -11.06 15.71
N ILE A 487 39.95 -12.36 15.52
CA ILE A 487 38.90 -13.37 15.61
C ILE A 487 39.09 -14.14 16.91
N THR A 488 38.08 -14.16 17.76
CA THR A 488 38.08 -14.94 19.00
C THR A 488 36.98 -15.98 18.96
N ILE A 489 37.34 -17.25 18.99
CA ILE A 489 36.41 -18.37 19.19
C ILE A 489 36.35 -18.64 20.68
N GLN A 490 35.23 -18.40 21.29
CA GLN A 490 35.01 -18.60 22.75
C GLN A 490 34.93 -20.10 23.10
N ALA A 491 35.03 -20.45 24.37
CA ALA A 491 35.03 -21.85 24.84
C ALA A 491 33.85 -22.70 24.33
N ASN A 492 32.67 -22.08 24.16
CA ASN A 492 31.48 -22.77 23.60
C ASN A 492 31.35 -22.58 22.07
N GLY A 493 32.24 -21.82 21.46
CA GLY A 493 32.21 -21.58 20.02
C GLY A 493 32.79 -22.75 19.22
N SER A 494 32.25 -22.95 18.03
CA SER A 494 32.75 -23.96 17.09
C SER A 494 32.84 -23.38 15.68
N VAL A 495 34.00 -23.46 15.04
CA VAL A 495 34.21 -23.07 13.65
C VAL A 495 34.68 -24.28 12.85
N GLY A 496 34.01 -24.60 11.75
CA GLY A 496 34.35 -25.73 10.90
C GLY A 496 35.67 -25.55 10.18
N ALA A 497 35.82 -24.42 9.49
CA ALA A 497 37.06 -24.09 8.80
C ALA A 497 37.33 -22.57 8.74
N ILE A 498 38.58 -22.19 8.65
CA ILE A 498 39.03 -20.85 8.28
C ILE A 498 39.87 -20.96 7.02
N ASN A 499 39.42 -20.33 5.93
CA ASN A 499 40.09 -20.30 4.64
C ASN A 499 40.55 -18.88 4.35
N ASN A 500 41.87 -18.63 4.34
CA ASN A 500 42.46 -17.32 4.09
C ASN A 500 43.29 -17.29 2.82
N ALA A 501 42.87 -16.51 1.83
CA ALA A 501 43.64 -16.16 0.65
C ALA A 501 44.04 -14.66 0.63
N GLY A 502 43.47 -13.84 1.55
CA GLY A 502 43.73 -12.41 1.70
C GLY A 502 44.63 -12.10 2.92
N THR A 503 44.29 -11.05 3.65
CA THR A 503 44.99 -10.63 4.87
C THR A 503 44.10 -10.80 6.09
N MET A 504 44.64 -11.42 7.14
CA MET A 504 43.90 -11.68 8.39
C MET A 504 44.76 -11.36 9.61
N GLN A 505 44.17 -10.79 10.64
CA GLN A 505 44.83 -10.53 11.93
C GLN A 505 44.90 -11.79 12.80
N ASN A 506 44.95 -11.63 14.12
CA ASN A 506 45.11 -12.73 15.05
C ASN A 506 43.85 -13.61 15.14
N ILE A 507 44.08 -14.89 15.30
CA ILE A 507 43.06 -15.88 15.64
C ILE A 507 43.34 -16.42 17.03
N THR A 508 42.39 -16.30 17.94
CA THR A 508 42.43 -16.94 19.25
C THR A 508 41.32 -17.98 19.33
N ASN A 509 41.68 -19.23 19.37
CA ASN A 509 40.73 -20.34 19.54
C ASN A 509 40.73 -20.84 20.97
N ASN A 510 39.67 -20.60 21.71
CA ASN A 510 39.42 -21.17 23.04
C ASN A 510 38.31 -22.26 22.99
N GLY A 511 37.70 -22.51 21.83
CA GLY A 511 36.66 -23.48 21.58
C GLY A 511 37.06 -24.60 20.64
N THR A 512 36.29 -24.87 19.61
CA THR A 512 36.57 -25.88 18.59
C THR A 512 36.85 -25.21 17.25
N LEU A 513 38.02 -25.49 16.66
CA LEU A 513 38.35 -25.10 15.29
C LEU A 513 38.98 -26.31 14.59
N SER A 514 38.36 -26.78 13.51
CA SER A 514 38.79 -28.02 12.86
C SER A 514 39.97 -27.81 11.89
N ASN A 515 39.83 -26.82 11.00
CA ASN A 515 40.82 -26.61 9.94
C ASN A 515 41.15 -25.13 9.74
N ILE A 516 42.44 -24.86 9.44
CA ILE A 516 42.87 -23.60 8.85
C ILE A 516 43.61 -23.91 7.55
N THR A 517 43.19 -23.25 6.44
CA THR A 517 43.90 -23.25 5.17
C THR A 517 44.35 -21.83 4.88
N ASN A 518 45.65 -21.61 4.70
CA ASN A 518 46.20 -20.29 4.42
C ASN A 518 47.03 -20.27 3.13
N SER A 519 46.68 -19.42 2.21
CA SER A 519 47.48 -19.05 1.03
C SER A 519 47.81 -17.56 0.99
N GLY A 520 47.25 -16.76 1.92
CA GLY A 520 47.47 -15.33 2.08
C GLY A 520 48.37 -15.00 3.26
N THR A 521 48.09 -13.90 3.96
CA THR A 521 48.83 -13.45 5.14
C THR A 521 48.00 -13.56 6.39
N MET A 522 48.51 -14.20 7.42
CA MET A 522 47.93 -14.25 8.77
C MET A 522 48.95 -13.76 9.78
N GLN A 523 48.50 -13.07 10.84
CA GLN A 523 49.40 -12.70 11.93
C GLN A 523 49.63 -13.89 12.90
N ALA A 524 48.98 -13.91 14.04
CA ALA A 524 49.20 -14.97 14.99
C ALA A 524 48.00 -15.92 15.09
N ILE A 525 48.26 -17.19 15.29
CA ILE A 525 47.28 -18.22 15.65
C ILE A 525 47.60 -18.69 17.06
N THR A 526 46.65 -18.51 17.99
CA THR A 526 46.72 -19.02 19.35
C THR A 526 45.63 -20.09 19.51
N ASN A 527 46.00 -21.34 19.67
CA ASN A 527 45.07 -22.44 19.86
C ASN A 527 45.10 -22.91 21.33
N ASN A 528 44.10 -22.55 22.11
CA ASN A 528 43.89 -22.98 23.49
C ASN A 528 42.75 -24.02 23.60
N GLY A 529 42.11 -24.33 22.49
CA GLY A 529 40.97 -25.27 22.43
C GLY A 529 41.39 -26.71 22.68
N THR A 530 40.40 -27.56 22.95
CA THR A 530 40.63 -28.97 23.29
C THR A 530 40.61 -29.91 22.08
N GLY A 531 40.25 -29.41 20.89
CA GLY A 531 40.17 -30.20 19.65
C GLY A 531 41.46 -30.23 18.86
N THR A 532 41.59 -31.18 17.92
CA THR A 532 42.69 -31.24 16.96
C THR A 532 42.47 -30.14 15.90
N LEU A 533 43.45 -29.26 15.76
CA LEU A 533 43.51 -28.25 14.70
C LEU A 533 44.43 -28.74 13.56
N THR A 534 43.85 -28.87 12.37
CA THR A 534 44.64 -29.13 11.15
C THR A 534 44.99 -27.79 10.49
N LEU A 535 46.27 -27.52 10.31
CA LEU A 535 46.77 -26.32 9.63
C LEU A 535 47.46 -26.67 8.31
N THR A 536 46.96 -26.12 7.21
CA THR A 536 47.57 -26.23 5.88
C THR A 536 48.00 -24.84 5.42
N ASN A 537 49.28 -24.60 5.24
CA ASN A 537 49.81 -23.36 4.70
C ASN A 537 50.39 -23.59 3.29
N SER A 538 49.69 -23.10 2.26
CA SER A 538 50.02 -23.32 0.85
C SER A 538 50.55 -22.02 0.21
N GLY A 539 51.80 -21.68 0.49
CA GLY A 539 52.44 -20.48 -0.07
C GLY A 539 52.11 -19.18 0.68
N GLY A 540 51.31 -19.25 1.73
CA GLY A 540 50.97 -18.10 2.57
C GLY A 540 51.99 -17.83 3.68
N THR A 541 51.83 -16.72 4.40
CA THR A 541 52.63 -16.31 5.55
C THR A 541 51.83 -16.39 6.83
N ILE A 542 52.41 -16.94 7.89
CA ILE A 542 51.85 -16.92 9.26
C ILE A 542 53.00 -16.47 10.17
N ASP A 543 52.82 -15.35 10.90
CA ASP A 543 53.88 -14.77 11.71
C ASP A 543 54.19 -15.61 12.95
N LYS A 544 53.15 -16.15 13.62
CA LYS A 544 53.34 -16.91 14.85
C LYS A 544 52.23 -17.95 15.05
N ILE A 545 52.61 -19.11 15.54
CA ILE A 545 51.69 -20.14 15.99
C ILE A 545 52.01 -20.46 17.46
N THR A 546 50.97 -20.43 18.30
CA THR A 546 51.09 -20.79 19.72
C THR A 546 50.05 -21.86 20.02
N ASN A 547 50.46 -22.98 20.59
CA ASN A 547 49.59 -24.04 21.04
C ASN A 547 49.54 -24.03 22.58
N GLY A 548 48.36 -23.97 23.15
CA GLY A 548 48.14 -24.02 24.62
C GLY A 548 48.40 -25.41 25.18
N THR A 549 48.54 -25.52 26.50
CA THR A 549 48.88 -26.76 27.18
C THR A 549 47.90 -27.92 27.02
N ASN A 550 46.66 -27.64 26.65
CA ASN A 550 45.59 -28.65 26.44
C ASN A 550 45.20 -28.82 24.96
N ALA A 551 45.91 -28.18 24.04
CA ALA A 551 45.59 -28.20 22.62
C ALA A 551 46.49 -29.20 21.87
N THR A 552 45.93 -29.91 20.89
CA THR A 552 46.63 -30.76 19.95
C THR A 552 46.63 -30.07 18.56
N ALA A 553 47.79 -29.97 17.91
CA ALA A 553 47.91 -29.44 16.57
C ALA A 553 48.50 -30.49 15.63
#